data_37e28d9d0ac03868c54fdce27242050a
#
_entry.id   37e28d9d0ac03868c54fdce27242050a
#
_cell.length_a   1.000
_cell.length_b   1.000
_cell.length_c   1.000
_cell.angle_alpha   90.00
_cell.angle_beta   90.00
_cell.angle_gamma   90.00
#
_symmetry.space_group_name_H-M   'P 1'
#
loop_
_entity.id
_entity.type
_entity.pdbx_description
1 polymer ?
#
loop_
_entity_poly.entity_id
_entity_poly.type
_entity_poly.pdbx_seq_one_letter_code
_entity_poly.pdbx_strand_id
1 'polypeptide(L)'
;MTRQKGGVFAVRIEGDLKHALYMYIIVRDTESVRCCDPYALSSTADHEYSAVIDPGEIIGIEDVPLSPCSDPVIYEMNIRDLTVLSSWPGEYHGKYLSLCEEGQELDGMPCGADYLAMLGVSHVQVQPVGDFEGIDERYPEMTYNWGYNPLSFLVPEGSYSTDPQDPYARVTEFRKMVTALHRKGIRLTVDAVLNHVYDLQRSDLNMTVPYYYFRWNGDGTPSNGTFCGNDLDSERVMVRQLYLRTGDVLFVLYGVNGLRLDLMGILDTDTVNRIRDRALTYDRSALIYGEGWDMPTLLGQDRKASIANQAKMPGIGHFNDRFRDVIKGGTGDDRLGEKGWLSGGEYSNEEVIAVLEGSRHIFDDAGKSVNYLESHDNSTLWDKLCACSDEPKETLRKRQVLMIKAMLLSRGIPFLHAGMEYYASKGGRTNSYCAGDAVNGFDWRRCRTEYETVKQVQEAISLRKRLDMASLKVWTSEGLYLFDYGTVRVVLNPGEHSRRWGKSVIPAFGTVVLEEE
;
A
#
# COMPACT_ATOMS: atom_id res chain seq x y z
N MET A 1 4.34 2.40 39.99
CA MET A 1 2.91 2.37 39.65
C MET A 1 2.14 1.59 40.70
N THR A 2 0.89 1.96 40.98
CA THR A 2 0.01 1.28 41.93
C THR A 2 -0.96 0.37 41.15
N ARG A 3 -1.08 -0.90 41.57
CA ARG A 3 -2.02 -1.86 40.99
C ARG A 3 -3.46 -1.47 41.34
N GLN A 4 -4.32 -1.42 40.34
CA GLN A 4 -5.73 -1.09 40.45
C GLN A 4 -6.62 -2.30 40.10
N LYS A 5 -7.94 -2.12 40.19
CA LYS A 5 -8.93 -3.14 39.77
C LYS A 5 -8.76 -3.46 38.27
N GLY A 6 -8.89 -4.74 37.94
CA GLY A 6 -8.80 -5.21 36.53
C GLY A 6 -7.36 -5.37 36.02
N GLY A 7 -6.34 -5.35 36.89
CA GLY A 7 -4.93 -5.56 36.50
C GLY A 7 -4.24 -4.31 35.96
N VAL A 8 -4.87 -3.16 36.05
CA VAL A 8 -4.29 -1.87 35.62
C VAL A 8 -3.24 -1.42 36.63
N PHE A 9 -2.11 -0.92 36.14
CA PHE A 9 -1.07 -0.26 36.94
C PHE A 9 -1.05 1.22 36.58
N ALA A 10 -1.21 2.10 37.57
CA ALA A 10 -1.27 3.53 37.35
C ALA A 10 -0.28 4.29 38.22
N VAL A 11 0.26 5.37 37.68
CA VAL A 11 1.01 6.40 38.39
C VAL A 11 0.57 7.77 37.88
N ARG A 12 0.48 8.74 38.77
CA ARG A 12 0.28 10.14 38.43
C ARG A 12 1.57 10.88 38.71
N ILE A 13 2.05 11.61 37.72
CA ILE A 13 3.23 12.47 37.82
C ILE A 13 2.72 13.90 37.61
N GLU A 14 3.07 14.80 38.48
CA GLU A 14 2.65 16.21 38.41
C GLU A 14 3.65 17.00 37.54
N GLY A 15 3.14 18.01 36.85
CA GLY A 15 3.90 18.91 35.97
C GLY A 15 3.54 18.74 34.51
N ASP A 16 4.12 19.61 33.67
CA ASP A 16 4.09 19.48 32.22
C ASP A 16 5.17 18.49 31.80
N LEU A 17 4.77 17.37 31.25
CA LEU A 17 5.66 16.28 30.81
C LEU A 17 5.87 16.24 29.29
N LYS A 18 5.42 17.25 28.55
CA LYS A 18 5.71 17.31 27.10
C LYS A 18 7.22 17.18 26.85
N HIS A 19 7.57 16.44 25.81
CA HIS A 19 8.96 16.08 25.48
C HIS A 19 9.68 15.18 26.49
N ALA A 20 9.02 14.78 27.60
CA ALA A 20 9.65 13.85 28.54
C ALA A 20 9.83 12.48 27.90
N LEU A 21 11.00 11.91 28.09
CA LEU A 21 11.32 10.55 27.65
C LEU A 21 11.06 9.58 28.80
N TYR A 22 10.54 8.39 28.48
CA TYR A 22 10.26 7.39 29.50
C TYR A 22 10.43 5.97 28.97
N MET A 23 10.58 5.03 29.88
CA MET A 23 10.53 3.58 29.65
C MET A 23 9.80 2.91 30.79
N TYR A 24 9.31 1.73 30.55
CA TYR A 24 8.81 0.86 31.63
C TYR A 24 9.93 -0.05 32.13
N ILE A 25 9.93 -0.25 33.47
CA ILE A 25 10.68 -1.31 34.12
C ILE A 25 9.64 -2.31 34.64
N ILE A 26 9.57 -3.46 34.00
CA ILE A 26 8.66 -4.53 34.38
C ILE A 26 9.39 -5.51 35.27
N VAL A 27 8.90 -5.66 36.51
CA VAL A 27 9.45 -6.61 37.49
C VAL A 27 8.51 -7.79 37.62
N ARG A 28 9.03 -8.98 37.35
CA ARG A 28 8.33 -10.26 37.43
C ARG A 28 9.19 -11.22 38.25
N ASP A 29 8.69 -11.62 39.41
CA ASP A 29 9.42 -12.47 40.35
C ASP A 29 10.85 -11.94 40.63
N THR A 30 11.86 -12.59 40.05
CA THR A 30 13.28 -12.22 40.18
C THR A 30 13.85 -11.51 38.95
N GLU A 31 13.07 -11.37 37.89
CA GLU A 31 13.51 -10.75 36.65
C GLU A 31 13.04 -9.29 36.52
N SER A 32 13.85 -8.48 35.91
CA SER A 32 13.55 -7.08 35.60
C SER A 32 13.91 -6.82 34.14
N VAL A 33 12.95 -6.38 33.32
CA VAL A 33 13.16 -6.01 31.93
C VAL A 33 12.83 -4.54 31.72
N ARG A 34 13.54 -3.89 30.80
CA ARG A 34 13.23 -2.53 30.33
C ARG A 34 12.60 -2.64 28.95
N CYS A 35 11.56 -1.87 28.70
CA CYS A 35 10.91 -1.81 27.40
C CYS A 35 10.30 -0.42 27.16
N CYS A 36 10.09 -0.09 25.91
CA CYS A 36 9.25 1.04 25.53
C CYS A 36 7.78 0.76 25.80
N ASP A 37 6.95 1.77 25.66
CA ASP A 37 5.50 1.65 25.79
C ASP A 37 4.92 1.21 24.45
N PRO A 38 4.29 0.03 24.34
CA PRO A 38 3.63 -0.40 23.11
C PRO A 38 2.52 0.54 22.61
N TYR A 39 2.07 1.46 23.47
CA TYR A 39 1.05 2.47 23.17
C TYR A 39 1.63 3.90 23.07
N ALA A 40 2.95 4.07 23.06
CA ALA A 40 3.57 5.36 22.80
C ALA A 40 3.14 5.91 21.44
N LEU A 41 2.97 7.24 21.35
CA LEU A 41 2.65 7.94 20.10
C LEU A 41 3.92 8.41 19.38
N SER A 42 5.07 8.38 20.06
CA SER A 42 6.38 8.69 19.48
C SER A 42 7.51 8.10 20.32
N SER A 43 8.68 8.03 19.71
CA SER A 43 9.93 7.59 20.32
C SER A 43 11.10 8.47 19.87
N THR A 44 12.25 8.32 20.54
CA THR A 44 13.54 8.79 20.01
C THR A 44 14.05 7.82 18.93
N ALA A 45 15.13 8.22 18.26
CA ALA A 45 15.75 7.39 17.22
C ALA A 45 15.97 5.95 17.67
N ASP A 46 15.81 5.00 16.74
CA ASP A 46 15.99 3.56 16.90
C ASP A 46 15.16 2.97 18.07
N HIS A 47 14.01 3.55 18.35
CA HIS A 47 13.07 3.10 19.40
C HIS A 47 13.71 3.03 20.81
N GLU A 48 14.67 3.91 21.12
CA GLU A 48 15.41 3.82 22.40
C GLU A 48 14.55 4.21 23.61
N TYR A 49 13.72 5.25 23.48
CA TYR A 49 12.83 5.75 24.53
C TYR A 49 11.47 6.12 23.95
N SER A 50 10.42 5.81 24.67
CA SER A 50 9.09 6.39 24.42
C SER A 50 9.08 7.86 24.80
N ALA A 51 8.29 8.67 24.10
CA ALA A 51 8.16 10.10 24.36
C ALA A 51 6.71 10.49 24.67
N VAL A 52 6.57 11.47 25.56
CA VAL A 52 5.28 12.10 25.86
C VAL A 52 4.99 13.15 24.81
N ILE A 53 3.93 12.91 24.02
CA ILE A 53 3.44 13.80 22.96
C ILE A 53 2.10 14.40 23.39
N ASP A 54 1.90 15.69 23.12
CA ASP A 54 0.58 16.33 23.21
C ASP A 54 -0.18 16.14 21.88
N PRO A 55 -1.20 15.28 21.82
CA PRO A 55 -1.97 15.07 20.60
C PRO A 55 -2.63 16.35 20.09
N GLY A 56 -2.93 17.32 20.98
CA GLY A 56 -3.55 18.59 20.60
C GLY A 56 -2.68 19.44 19.68
N GLU A 57 -1.36 19.39 19.85
CA GLU A 57 -0.42 20.10 18.98
C GLU A 57 -0.37 19.49 17.58
N ILE A 58 -0.50 18.17 17.45
CA ILE A 58 -0.52 17.47 16.16
C ILE A 58 -1.85 17.69 15.43
N ILE A 59 -2.97 17.53 16.14
CA ILE A 59 -4.32 17.79 15.59
C ILE A 59 -4.48 19.26 15.21
N GLY A 60 -3.81 20.17 15.90
CA GLY A 60 -3.78 21.61 15.60
C GLY A 60 -3.12 21.97 14.26
N ILE A 61 -2.40 21.04 13.61
CA ILE A 61 -1.97 21.21 12.22
C ILE A 61 -3.23 21.15 11.32
N GLU A 62 -3.28 22.04 10.34
CA GLU A 62 -4.43 22.22 9.46
C GLU A 62 -5.04 20.89 8.99
N ASP A 63 -6.36 20.78 9.10
CA ASP A 63 -7.14 19.70 8.52
C ASP A 63 -7.81 20.18 7.23
N VAL A 64 -7.59 19.43 6.14
CA VAL A 64 -8.13 19.77 4.82
C VAL A 64 -9.21 18.74 4.46
N PRO A 65 -10.50 19.14 4.44
CA PRO A 65 -11.58 18.21 4.13
C PRO A 65 -11.53 17.77 2.67
N LEU A 66 -11.77 16.47 2.44
CA LEU A 66 -11.82 15.87 1.11
C LEU A 66 -13.28 15.53 0.72
N SER A 67 -13.62 15.74 -0.54
CA SER A 67 -14.91 15.28 -1.08
C SER A 67 -14.92 13.74 -1.15
N PRO A 68 -16.05 13.04 -0.94
CA PRO A 68 -16.10 11.58 -1.06
C PRO A 68 -15.54 11.08 -2.39
N CYS A 69 -14.84 9.93 -2.37
CA CYS A 69 -14.32 9.26 -3.56
C CYS A 69 -15.03 7.92 -3.73
N SER A 70 -15.77 7.75 -4.80
CA SER A 70 -16.53 6.52 -5.09
C SER A 70 -15.81 5.55 -6.03
N ASP A 71 -14.81 6.03 -6.76
CA ASP A 71 -14.01 5.23 -7.70
C ASP A 71 -12.52 5.49 -7.46
N PRO A 72 -11.90 4.81 -6.48
CA PRO A 72 -10.51 5.02 -6.13
C PRO A 72 -9.57 4.51 -7.22
N VAL A 73 -8.48 5.27 -7.45
CA VAL A 73 -7.28 4.86 -8.19
C VAL A 73 -6.12 4.99 -7.22
N ILE A 74 -5.49 3.86 -6.91
CA ILE A 74 -4.43 3.77 -5.90
C ILE A 74 -3.06 3.86 -6.58
N TYR A 75 -2.14 4.60 -5.98
CA TYR A 75 -0.73 4.66 -6.36
C TYR A 75 0.13 4.29 -5.16
N GLU A 76 0.79 3.14 -5.21
CA GLU A 76 1.70 2.67 -4.17
C GLU A 76 3.07 3.30 -4.33
N MET A 77 3.65 3.76 -3.22
CA MET A 77 5.02 4.28 -3.19
C MET A 77 5.67 4.07 -1.82
N ASN A 78 7.00 4.14 -1.77
CA ASN A 78 7.76 4.31 -0.55
C ASN A 78 8.14 5.80 -0.39
N ILE A 79 8.08 6.34 0.82
CA ILE A 79 8.38 7.76 1.09
C ILE A 79 9.84 8.08 0.74
N ARG A 80 10.78 7.20 1.14
CA ARG A 80 12.20 7.36 0.83
C ARG A 80 12.44 7.24 -0.66
N ASP A 81 11.95 6.18 -1.27
CA ASP A 81 12.23 5.86 -2.67
C ASP A 81 11.81 6.97 -3.61
N LEU A 82 10.66 7.61 -3.34
CA LEU A 82 10.14 8.64 -4.23
C LEU A 82 11.12 9.81 -4.43
N THR A 83 11.92 10.16 -3.40
CA THR A 83 12.69 11.40 -3.40
C THR A 83 14.17 11.25 -3.01
N VAL A 84 14.66 10.02 -2.75
CA VAL A 84 16.03 9.81 -2.24
C VAL A 84 17.09 10.02 -3.32
N LEU A 85 16.79 9.73 -4.59
CA LEU A 85 17.78 9.83 -5.66
C LEU A 85 18.15 11.28 -5.99
N SER A 86 19.37 11.48 -6.48
CA SER A 86 19.88 12.79 -6.95
C SER A 86 19.11 13.40 -8.12
N SER A 87 18.16 12.67 -8.71
CA SER A 87 17.23 13.19 -9.72
C SER A 87 16.05 13.96 -9.12
N TRP A 88 15.82 13.86 -7.82
CA TRP A 88 14.84 14.66 -7.09
C TRP A 88 15.28 16.14 -7.05
N PRO A 89 14.44 17.08 -7.47
CA PRO A 89 14.82 18.50 -7.50
C PRO A 89 14.65 19.26 -6.20
N GLY A 90 13.97 18.68 -5.20
CA GLY A 90 13.67 19.32 -3.92
C GLY A 90 14.81 19.25 -2.90
N GLU A 91 14.60 19.87 -1.73
CA GLU A 91 15.55 19.93 -0.64
C GLU A 91 15.56 18.66 0.22
N TYR A 92 14.35 18.13 0.52
CA TYR A 92 14.20 16.97 1.41
C TYR A 92 14.27 15.66 0.63
N HIS A 93 15.34 14.89 0.84
CA HIS A 93 15.56 13.58 0.21
C HIS A 93 15.11 12.45 1.12
N GLY A 94 14.14 11.62 0.68
CA GLY A 94 13.66 10.46 1.41
C GLY A 94 12.93 10.79 2.72
N LYS A 95 12.34 11.98 2.85
CA LYS A 95 11.73 12.49 4.07
C LYS A 95 10.24 12.78 3.89
N TYR A 96 9.47 12.79 5.01
CA TYR A 96 8.07 13.22 4.99
C TYR A 96 7.88 14.59 4.34
N LEU A 97 8.79 15.54 4.66
CA LEU A 97 8.70 16.91 4.17
C LEU A 97 8.92 17.04 2.67
N SER A 98 9.50 16.04 1.99
CA SER A 98 9.65 16.06 0.53
C SER A 98 8.30 16.20 -0.20
N LEU A 99 7.24 15.60 0.35
CA LEU A 99 5.89 15.71 -0.21
C LEU A 99 5.16 17.01 0.19
N CYS A 100 5.76 17.81 1.08
CA CYS A 100 5.28 19.16 1.42
C CYS A 100 5.86 20.24 0.51
N GLU A 101 6.90 19.92 -0.28
CA GLU A 101 7.53 20.86 -1.20
C GLU A 101 6.65 21.06 -2.44
N GLU A 102 6.23 22.29 -2.67
CA GLU A 102 5.37 22.67 -3.80
C GLU A 102 6.19 23.25 -4.96
N GLY A 103 5.70 23.05 -6.19
CA GLY A 103 6.30 23.61 -7.40
C GLY A 103 7.62 22.98 -7.80
N GLN A 104 7.93 21.80 -7.27
CA GLN A 104 9.12 21.05 -7.72
C GLN A 104 8.88 20.52 -9.12
N GLU A 105 9.82 20.80 -10.03
CA GLU A 105 9.73 20.36 -11.42
C GLU A 105 11.09 19.95 -12.01
N LEU A 106 11.06 19.08 -13.00
CA LEU A 106 12.21 18.69 -13.81
C LEU A 106 11.89 18.90 -15.29
N ASP A 107 12.52 19.90 -15.92
CA ASP A 107 12.29 20.28 -17.32
C ASP A 107 10.79 20.43 -17.68
N GLY A 108 10.04 21.13 -16.82
CA GLY A 108 8.60 21.39 -16.97
C GLY A 108 7.67 20.21 -16.67
N MET A 109 8.20 19.10 -16.13
CA MET A 109 7.40 18.01 -15.55
C MET A 109 7.30 18.23 -14.05
N PRO A 110 6.10 18.29 -13.46
CA PRO A 110 5.96 18.38 -11.99
C PRO A 110 6.50 17.14 -11.30
N CYS A 111 7.04 17.31 -10.09
CA CYS A 111 7.60 16.24 -9.26
C CYS A 111 6.87 16.17 -7.91
N GLY A 112 7.08 15.09 -7.13
CA GLY A 112 6.51 14.91 -5.81
C GLY A 112 4.99 14.90 -5.78
N ALA A 113 4.38 15.62 -4.82
CA ALA A 113 2.92 15.69 -4.68
C ALA A 113 2.23 16.33 -5.90
N ASP A 114 2.89 17.27 -6.58
CA ASP A 114 2.37 17.89 -7.80
C ASP A 114 2.31 16.91 -8.97
N TYR A 115 3.29 15.99 -9.07
CA TYR A 115 3.26 14.89 -10.04
C TYR A 115 2.09 13.93 -9.78
N LEU A 116 1.88 13.52 -8.54
CA LEU A 116 0.76 12.65 -8.17
C LEU A 116 -0.59 13.28 -8.49
N ALA A 117 -0.74 14.57 -8.22
CA ALA A 117 -1.94 15.34 -8.57
C ALA A 117 -2.11 15.43 -10.10
N MET A 118 -1.04 15.70 -10.84
CA MET A 118 -1.04 15.74 -12.31
C MET A 118 -1.41 14.37 -12.89
N LEU A 119 -0.84 13.27 -12.37
CA LEU A 119 -1.17 11.91 -12.80
C LEU A 119 -2.66 11.60 -12.57
N GLY A 120 -3.26 12.23 -11.56
CA GLY A 120 -4.70 12.18 -11.31
C GLY A 120 -5.14 11.01 -10.41
N VAL A 121 -4.23 10.38 -9.69
CA VAL A 121 -4.57 9.34 -8.70
C VAL A 121 -5.39 9.95 -7.56
N SER A 122 -6.27 9.18 -6.96
CA SER A 122 -7.14 9.63 -5.86
C SER A 122 -6.60 9.24 -4.49
N HIS A 123 -5.83 8.15 -4.44
CA HIS A 123 -5.22 7.61 -3.23
C HIS A 123 -3.74 7.34 -3.48
N VAL A 124 -2.94 7.70 -2.51
CA VAL A 124 -1.56 7.25 -2.41
C VAL A 124 -1.50 6.23 -1.28
N GLN A 125 -1.02 5.02 -1.57
CA GLN A 125 -0.64 4.05 -0.56
C GLN A 125 0.84 4.24 -0.29
N VAL A 126 1.20 4.54 0.96
CA VAL A 126 2.60 4.52 1.38
C VAL A 126 2.93 3.18 2.03
N GLN A 127 4.09 2.61 1.68
CA GLN A 127 4.68 1.48 2.38
C GLN A 127 4.83 1.80 3.87
N PRO A 128 5.15 0.83 4.74
CA PRO A 128 5.04 1.03 6.17
C PRO A 128 5.64 2.33 6.69
N VAL A 129 4.85 3.05 7.47
CA VAL A 129 5.24 4.29 8.17
C VAL A 129 5.26 4.12 9.69
N GLY A 130 4.90 2.94 10.19
CA GLY A 130 5.13 2.58 11.59
C GLY A 130 6.62 2.30 11.80
N ASP A 131 7.10 2.57 12.99
CA ASP A 131 8.50 2.39 13.40
C ASP A 131 8.98 0.94 13.18
N PHE A 132 10.09 0.75 12.45
CA PHE A 132 10.56 -0.57 12.00
C PHE A 132 12.07 -0.74 12.16
N GLU A 133 12.53 -1.99 12.31
CA GLU A 133 13.94 -2.36 12.40
C GLU A 133 14.56 -2.52 11.00
N GLY A 134 15.87 -2.32 10.93
CA GLY A 134 16.69 -2.54 9.73
C GLY A 134 17.23 -1.27 9.09
N ILE A 135 16.96 -0.13 9.70
CA ILE A 135 17.56 1.17 9.36
C ILE A 135 18.09 1.80 10.65
N ASP A 136 19.31 2.34 10.63
CA ASP A 136 19.77 3.28 11.64
C ASP A 136 19.12 4.63 11.32
N GLU A 137 18.18 5.07 12.15
CA GLU A 137 17.42 6.30 11.89
C GLU A 137 18.29 7.55 11.89
N ARG A 138 19.44 7.53 12.60
CA ARG A 138 20.41 8.64 12.66
C ARG A 138 21.24 8.75 11.38
N TYR A 139 21.45 7.61 10.69
CA TYR A 139 22.26 7.49 9.49
C TYR A 139 21.52 6.65 8.43
N PRO A 140 20.31 7.07 8.01
CA PRO A 140 19.44 6.27 7.17
C PRO A 140 20.03 5.93 5.80
N GLU A 141 21.03 6.72 5.33
CA GLU A 141 21.74 6.47 4.07
C GLU A 141 22.64 5.23 4.11
N MET A 142 22.98 4.71 5.29
CA MET A 142 23.87 3.56 5.45
C MET A 142 23.20 2.21 5.20
N THR A 143 21.89 2.16 5.37
CA THR A 143 21.09 0.94 5.24
C THR A 143 19.79 1.22 4.50
N TYR A 144 19.13 0.15 4.06
CA TYR A 144 17.85 0.25 3.36
C TYR A 144 16.92 -0.90 3.78
N ASN A 145 15.67 -0.56 4.02
CA ASN A 145 14.60 -1.54 4.26
C ASN A 145 13.26 -0.96 3.80
N TRP A 146 12.35 -1.82 3.33
CA TRP A 146 10.99 -1.39 2.97
C TRP A 146 10.11 -1.03 4.16
N GLY A 147 10.44 -1.54 5.38
CA GLY A 147 9.68 -1.26 6.59
C GLY A 147 8.77 -2.38 7.10
N TYR A 148 8.81 -3.58 6.52
CA TYR A 148 8.00 -4.71 6.98
C TYR A 148 8.64 -5.47 8.17
N ASN A 149 9.30 -4.75 9.06
CA ASN A 149 9.95 -5.25 10.28
C ASN A 149 9.46 -4.46 11.52
N PRO A 150 8.16 -4.48 11.88
CA PRO A 150 7.59 -3.56 12.85
C PRO A 150 8.19 -3.68 14.25
N LEU A 151 8.56 -2.54 14.83
CA LEU A 151 8.90 -2.35 16.24
C LEU A 151 7.69 -1.81 17.00
N SER A 152 7.04 -0.77 16.46
CA SER A 152 5.84 -0.16 17.04
C SER A 152 4.79 0.12 15.96
N PHE A 153 3.50 -0.04 16.32
CA PHE A 153 2.37 0.20 15.41
C PHE A 153 1.80 1.62 15.46
N LEU A 154 2.15 2.40 16.50
CA LEU A 154 1.59 3.74 16.74
C LEU A 154 2.60 4.86 16.53
N VAL A 155 3.88 4.54 16.57
CA VAL A 155 4.98 5.49 16.39
C VAL A 155 5.27 5.61 14.89
N PRO A 156 5.33 6.80 14.30
CA PRO A 156 5.80 6.99 12.92
C PRO A 156 7.31 6.72 12.81
N GLU A 157 7.73 6.18 11.67
CA GLU A 157 9.12 5.89 11.33
C GLU A 157 9.99 7.15 11.40
N GLY A 158 11.10 7.06 12.14
CA GLY A 158 11.99 8.20 12.37
C GLY A 158 12.96 8.49 11.25
N SER A 159 13.35 7.48 10.45
CA SER A 159 14.26 7.69 9.31
C SER A 159 13.65 8.60 8.24
N TYR A 160 12.32 8.71 8.19
CA TYR A 160 11.61 9.63 7.29
C TYR A 160 11.47 11.05 7.85
N SER A 161 11.81 11.30 9.14
CA SER A 161 11.83 12.65 9.70
C SER A 161 13.16 13.35 9.48
N THR A 162 13.16 14.69 9.58
CA THR A 162 14.39 15.48 9.45
C THR A 162 15.29 15.39 10.68
N ASP A 163 14.71 15.11 11.85
CA ASP A 163 15.43 14.87 13.10
C ASP A 163 14.82 13.67 13.84
N PRO A 164 15.37 12.46 13.69
CA PRO A 164 14.85 11.28 14.36
C PRO A 164 15.02 11.30 15.89
N GLN A 165 15.93 12.17 16.41
CA GLN A 165 16.15 12.31 17.85
C GLN A 165 15.09 13.18 18.52
N ASP A 166 14.52 14.14 17.79
CA ASP A 166 13.36 14.89 18.26
C ASP A 166 12.06 14.08 18.05
N PRO A 167 11.43 13.57 19.12
CA PRO A 167 10.21 12.78 18.97
C PRO A 167 9.02 13.56 18.42
N TYR A 168 9.06 14.91 18.43
CA TYR A 168 8.03 15.72 17.78
C TYR A 168 8.23 15.86 16.27
N ALA A 169 9.45 15.74 15.76
CA ALA A 169 9.72 15.84 14.33
C ALA A 169 8.91 14.79 13.55
N ARG A 170 9.05 13.49 13.88
CA ARG A 170 8.39 12.39 13.15
C ARG A 170 6.86 12.52 13.13
N VAL A 171 6.23 12.93 14.23
CA VAL A 171 4.76 13.05 14.31
C VAL A 171 4.24 14.30 13.60
N THR A 172 4.94 15.45 13.73
CA THR A 172 4.52 16.70 13.07
C THR A 172 4.75 16.65 11.57
N GLU A 173 5.87 16.10 11.12
CA GLU A 173 6.21 15.99 9.71
C GLU A 173 5.31 15.00 8.98
N PHE A 174 5.00 13.86 9.58
CA PHE A 174 4.03 12.92 9.01
C PHE A 174 2.65 13.58 8.87
N ARG A 175 2.15 14.29 9.90
CA ARG A 175 0.89 15.03 9.80
C ARG A 175 0.94 16.12 8.71
N LYS A 176 2.04 16.86 8.57
CA LYS A 176 2.22 17.86 7.51
C LYS A 176 2.17 17.23 6.12
N MET A 177 2.82 16.07 5.94
CA MET A 177 2.77 15.33 4.68
C MET A 177 1.34 14.94 4.30
N VAL A 178 0.56 14.40 5.24
CA VAL A 178 -0.85 14.07 5.01
C VAL A 178 -1.64 15.31 4.59
N THR A 179 -1.46 16.43 5.32
CA THR A 179 -2.12 17.71 4.99
C THR A 179 -1.73 18.21 3.59
N ALA A 180 -0.45 18.08 3.20
CA ALA A 180 0.01 18.50 1.87
C ALA A 180 -0.64 17.67 0.75
N LEU A 181 -0.77 16.37 0.91
CA LEU A 181 -1.49 15.50 -0.02
C LEU A 181 -2.98 15.87 -0.10
N HIS A 182 -3.62 16.14 1.04
CA HIS A 182 -5.02 16.56 1.08
C HIS A 182 -5.26 17.89 0.34
N ARG A 183 -4.34 18.86 0.43
CA ARG A 183 -4.41 20.11 -0.35
C ARG A 183 -4.41 19.87 -1.86
N LYS A 184 -3.80 18.77 -2.32
CA LYS A 184 -3.82 18.33 -3.72
C LYS A 184 -5.03 17.43 -4.04
N GLY A 185 -5.94 17.20 -3.10
CA GLY A 185 -7.11 16.33 -3.27
C GLY A 185 -6.79 14.83 -3.22
N ILE A 186 -5.59 14.46 -2.73
CA ILE A 186 -5.09 13.09 -2.67
C ILE A 186 -5.28 12.55 -1.26
N ARG A 187 -5.89 11.36 -1.14
CA ARG A 187 -6.04 10.60 0.11
C ARG A 187 -4.80 9.80 0.41
N LEU A 188 -4.49 9.66 1.68
CA LEU A 188 -3.42 8.79 2.13
C LEU A 188 -3.97 7.46 2.65
N THR A 189 -3.47 6.35 2.14
CA THR A 189 -3.61 5.00 2.67
C THR A 189 -2.28 4.56 3.25
N VAL A 190 -2.28 4.02 4.45
CA VAL A 190 -1.08 3.51 5.12
C VAL A 190 -1.04 2.00 5.03
N ASP A 191 0.14 1.46 4.74
CA ASP A 191 0.42 0.03 4.86
C ASP A 191 0.61 -0.35 6.32
N ALA A 192 -0.32 -1.13 6.85
CA ALA A 192 -0.39 -1.49 8.26
C ALA A 192 0.05 -2.95 8.47
N VAL A 193 1.26 -3.13 8.97
CA VAL A 193 1.87 -4.43 9.24
C VAL A 193 1.41 -4.94 10.61
N LEU A 194 0.16 -5.43 10.70
CA LEU A 194 -0.47 -5.86 11.97
C LEU A 194 -0.41 -7.39 12.18
N ASN A 195 0.46 -8.08 11.49
CA ASN A 195 0.50 -9.55 11.48
C ASN A 195 1.65 -10.15 12.27
N HIS A 196 2.76 -9.42 12.47
CA HIS A 196 3.94 -9.85 13.21
C HIS A 196 4.70 -8.68 13.83
N VAL A 197 5.76 -8.95 14.56
CA VAL A 197 6.79 -8.00 14.99
C VAL A 197 8.17 -8.51 14.52
N TYR A 198 9.14 -7.62 14.40
CA TYR A 198 10.49 -7.96 13.94
C TYR A 198 11.12 -9.08 14.77
N ASP A 199 11.19 -8.92 16.09
CA ASP A 199 11.73 -9.92 17.02
C ASP A 199 10.78 -10.13 18.19
N LEU A 200 10.15 -11.29 18.26
CA LEU A 200 9.20 -11.63 19.32
C LEU A 200 9.83 -11.45 20.71
N GLN A 201 11.07 -11.92 20.90
CA GLN A 201 11.70 -11.93 22.22
C GLN A 201 12.03 -10.51 22.72
N ARG A 202 12.38 -9.62 21.79
CA ARG A 202 12.76 -8.23 22.06
C ARG A 202 11.60 -7.25 21.94
N SER A 203 10.43 -7.69 21.48
CA SER A 203 9.28 -6.80 21.32
C SER A 203 8.76 -6.30 22.65
N ASP A 204 8.38 -5.03 22.70
CA ASP A 204 7.75 -4.41 23.89
C ASP A 204 6.49 -5.17 24.31
N LEU A 205 5.76 -5.75 23.37
CA LEU A 205 4.58 -6.58 23.64
C LEU A 205 4.92 -7.80 24.48
N ASN A 206 5.96 -8.55 24.11
CA ASN A 206 6.38 -9.73 24.86
C ASN A 206 7.08 -9.37 26.16
N MET A 207 7.86 -8.27 26.16
CA MET A 207 8.52 -7.78 27.37
C MET A 207 7.51 -7.29 28.41
N THR A 208 6.39 -6.69 28.00
CA THR A 208 5.33 -6.26 28.94
C THR A 208 4.48 -7.42 29.42
N VAL A 209 3.96 -8.27 28.51
CA VAL A 209 3.10 -9.41 28.86
C VAL A 209 3.50 -10.65 28.05
N PRO A 210 4.44 -11.45 28.54
CA PRO A 210 4.93 -12.63 27.84
C PRO A 210 3.81 -13.60 27.45
N TYR A 211 3.95 -14.20 26.28
CA TYR A 211 3.07 -15.24 25.73
C TYR A 211 1.64 -14.78 25.38
N TYR A 212 1.23 -13.55 25.66
CA TYR A 212 -0.15 -13.12 25.45
C TYR A 212 -0.46 -12.69 24.00
N TYR A 213 0.43 -11.95 23.37
CA TYR A 213 0.13 -11.27 22.11
C TYR A 213 0.30 -12.16 20.88
N PHE A 214 0.99 -13.28 21.01
CA PHE A 214 1.39 -14.15 19.89
C PHE A 214 0.62 -15.47 19.89
N ARG A 215 0.51 -16.08 18.72
CA ARG A 215 0.03 -17.46 18.56
C ARG A 215 1.14 -18.45 18.84
N TRP A 216 0.83 -19.53 19.54
CA TRP A 216 1.78 -20.55 19.96
C TRP A 216 1.35 -21.92 19.49
N ASN A 217 2.28 -22.69 18.93
CA ASN A 217 2.10 -24.09 18.61
C ASN A 217 1.93 -24.93 19.89
N GLY A 218 1.40 -26.15 19.73
CA GLY A 218 1.21 -27.06 20.86
C GLY A 218 2.50 -27.52 21.55
N ASP A 219 3.64 -27.37 20.91
CA ASP A 219 4.99 -27.65 21.45
C ASP A 219 5.62 -26.44 22.16
N GLY A 220 4.92 -25.31 22.21
CA GLY A 220 5.40 -24.07 22.84
C GLY A 220 6.27 -23.18 21.96
N THR A 221 6.44 -23.51 20.68
CA THR A 221 7.10 -22.63 19.71
C THR A 221 6.12 -21.57 19.16
N PRO A 222 6.58 -20.37 18.73
CA PRO A 222 5.72 -19.41 18.07
C PRO A 222 5.13 -19.96 16.77
N SER A 223 3.87 -19.65 16.47
CA SER A 223 3.33 -19.80 15.11
C SER A 223 4.09 -18.89 14.14
N ASN A 224 4.31 -19.37 12.92
CA ASN A 224 5.09 -18.64 11.89
C ASN A 224 4.38 -18.69 10.53
N GLY A 225 3.09 -18.40 10.52
CA GLY A 225 2.32 -18.32 9.28
C GLY A 225 2.69 -17.10 8.42
N THR A 226 3.29 -16.07 9.02
CA THR A 226 3.84 -14.90 8.35
C THR A 226 5.16 -15.18 7.64
N PHE A 227 5.87 -16.25 7.97
CA PHE A 227 7.26 -16.52 7.60
C PHE A 227 8.28 -15.50 8.16
N CYS A 228 7.86 -14.64 9.08
CA CYS A 228 8.69 -13.64 9.77
C CYS A 228 9.06 -14.05 11.21
N GLY A 229 8.84 -15.31 11.57
CA GLY A 229 9.23 -15.86 12.89
C GLY A 229 8.15 -15.81 13.97
N ASN A 230 7.05 -15.09 13.75
CA ASN A 230 5.94 -15.00 14.69
C ASN A 230 4.64 -14.54 14.02
N ASP A 231 3.50 -14.91 14.61
CA ASP A 231 2.17 -14.43 14.25
C ASP A 231 1.53 -13.75 15.46
N LEU A 232 1.02 -12.53 15.31
CA LEU A 232 0.19 -11.89 16.33
C LEU A 232 -1.19 -12.56 16.38
N ASP A 233 -1.72 -12.75 17.60
CA ASP A 233 -3.01 -13.38 17.84
C ASP A 233 -4.14 -12.34 17.82
N SER A 234 -4.64 -12.01 16.63
CA SER A 234 -5.69 -10.99 16.43
C SER A 234 -7.00 -11.27 17.17
N GLU A 235 -7.21 -12.52 17.63
CA GLU A 235 -8.39 -12.90 18.40
C GLU A 235 -8.29 -12.50 19.87
N ARG A 236 -7.08 -12.20 20.36
CA ARG A 236 -6.87 -11.71 21.73
C ARG A 236 -7.43 -10.30 21.89
N VAL A 237 -8.13 -10.09 22.99
CA VAL A 237 -8.81 -8.81 23.26
C VAL A 237 -7.84 -7.63 23.21
N MET A 238 -6.66 -7.75 23.83
CA MET A 238 -5.69 -6.63 23.88
C MET A 238 -4.96 -6.44 22.54
N VAL A 239 -4.74 -7.49 21.75
CA VAL A 239 -4.21 -7.36 20.39
C VAL A 239 -5.20 -6.60 19.51
N ARG A 240 -6.47 -6.99 19.55
CA ARG A 240 -7.54 -6.27 18.85
C ARG A 240 -7.66 -4.81 19.30
N GLN A 241 -7.56 -4.54 20.61
CA GLN A 241 -7.55 -3.16 21.11
C GLN A 241 -6.36 -2.36 20.60
N LEU A 242 -5.18 -2.97 20.52
CA LEU A 242 -3.98 -2.33 19.94
C LEU A 242 -4.24 -1.94 18.47
N TYR A 243 -4.79 -2.85 17.66
CA TYR A 243 -5.09 -2.56 16.26
C TYR A 243 -6.14 -1.47 16.06
N LEU A 244 -7.20 -1.50 16.87
CA LEU A 244 -8.20 -0.43 16.85
C LEU A 244 -7.59 0.91 17.28
N ARG A 245 -6.69 0.90 18.28
CA ARG A 245 -5.97 2.10 18.69
C ARG A 245 -5.03 2.62 17.62
N THR A 246 -4.34 1.73 16.91
CA THR A 246 -3.51 2.10 15.74
C THR A 246 -4.36 2.80 14.68
N GLY A 247 -5.53 2.23 14.36
CA GLY A 247 -6.50 2.88 13.48
C GLY A 247 -6.92 4.26 13.99
N ASP A 248 -7.30 4.37 15.28
CA ASP A 248 -7.69 5.66 15.88
C ASP A 248 -6.58 6.72 15.73
N VAL A 249 -5.33 6.35 16.00
CA VAL A 249 -4.17 7.26 15.86
C VAL A 249 -4.00 7.68 14.40
N LEU A 250 -4.02 6.75 13.46
CA LEU A 250 -3.85 7.05 12.05
C LEU A 250 -4.95 7.97 11.50
N PHE A 251 -6.21 7.66 11.80
CA PHE A 251 -7.35 8.46 11.30
C PHE A 251 -7.52 9.79 12.03
N VAL A 252 -7.41 9.81 13.36
CA VAL A 252 -7.73 11.01 14.15
C VAL A 252 -6.52 11.93 14.29
N LEU A 253 -5.34 11.38 14.60
CA LEU A 253 -4.14 12.18 14.85
C LEU A 253 -3.52 12.67 13.54
N TYR A 254 -3.46 11.80 12.54
CA TYR A 254 -2.79 12.10 11.28
C TYR A 254 -3.72 12.43 10.12
N GLY A 255 -5.00 12.05 10.17
CA GLY A 255 -5.96 12.28 9.09
C GLY A 255 -5.83 11.30 7.92
N VAL A 256 -5.31 10.10 8.16
CA VAL A 256 -5.21 9.02 7.15
C VAL A 256 -6.61 8.61 6.68
N ASN A 257 -6.75 8.21 5.41
CA ASN A 257 -8.02 7.92 4.77
C ASN A 257 -8.23 6.44 4.42
N GLY A 258 -7.25 5.59 4.70
CA GLY A 258 -7.35 4.16 4.41
C GLY A 258 -6.23 3.34 5.01
N LEU A 259 -6.41 2.02 5.03
CA LEU A 259 -5.41 1.05 5.46
C LEU A 259 -5.28 -0.08 4.44
N ARG A 260 -4.06 -0.39 4.06
CA ARG A 260 -3.71 -1.66 3.44
C ARG A 260 -3.22 -2.59 4.54
N LEU A 261 -3.86 -3.72 4.70
CA LEU A 261 -3.48 -4.70 5.71
C LEU A 261 -2.50 -5.71 5.10
N ASP A 262 -1.27 -5.63 5.53
CA ASP A 262 -0.21 -6.57 5.18
C ASP A 262 -0.55 -7.98 5.66
N LEU A 263 -0.34 -9.00 4.81
CA LEU A 263 -0.67 -10.40 5.11
C LEU A 263 -2.02 -10.53 5.85
N MET A 264 -3.06 -9.88 5.33
CA MET A 264 -4.37 -9.78 6.00
C MET A 264 -4.93 -11.16 6.37
N GLY A 265 -4.57 -12.22 5.62
CA GLY A 265 -4.98 -13.60 5.90
C GLY A 265 -4.47 -14.19 7.22
N ILE A 266 -3.53 -13.54 7.91
CA ILE A 266 -3.08 -13.87 9.27
C ILE A 266 -4.11 -13.42 10.32
N LEU A 267 -4.89 -12.39 10.03
CA LEU A 267 -5.89 -11.82 10.93
C LEU A 267 -7.23 -12.59 10.80
N ASP A 268 -8.05 -12.50 11.86
CA ASP A 268 -9.42 -13.01 11.82
C ASP A 268 -10.41 -12.00 11.21
N THR A 269 -11.46 -12.50 10.58
CA THR A 269 -12.50 -11.69 9.91
C THR A 269 -13.22 -10.72 10.85
N ASP A 270 -13.45 -11.09 12.14
CA ASP A 270 -14.10 -10.21 13.11
C ASP A 270 -13.23 -8.99 13.42
N THR A 271 -11.93 -9.20 13.61
CA THR A 271 -10.96 -8.11 13.86
C THR A 271 -10.87 -7.17 12.65
N VAL A 272 -10.75 -7.69 11.43
CA VAL A 272 -10.67 -6.86 10.23
C VAL A 272 -11.97 -6.07 9.99
N ASN A 273 -13.13 -6.68 10.22
CA ASN A 273 -14.41 -5.98 10.17
C ASN A 273 -14.49 -4.84 11.21
N ARG A 274 -14.00 -5.05 12.43
CA ARG A 274 -13.97 -4.01 13.48
C ARG A 274 -13.04 -2.86 13.14
N ILE A 275 -11.90 -3.16 12.52
CA ILE A 275 -10.98 -2.11 11.99
C ILE A 275 -11.72 -1.27 10.95
N ARG A 276 -12.39 -1.92 9.96
CA ARG A 276 -13.20 -1.22 8.95
C ARG A 276 -14.31 -0.39 9.58
N ASP A 277 -15.12 -0.99 10.46
CA ASP A 277 -16.25 -0.31 11.09
C ASP A 277 -15.79 0.91 11.89
N ARG A 278 -14.63 0.78 12.57
CA ARG A 278 -14.01 1.87 13.30
C ARG A 278 -13.55 2.99 12.38
N ALA A 279 -12.86 2.66 11.27
CA ALA A 279 -12.42 3.62 10.27
C ALA A 279 -13.60 4.40 9.67
N LEU A 280 -14.71 3.73 9.34
CA LEU A 280 -15.92 4.36 8.80
C LEU A 280 -16.62 5.33 9.77
N THR A 281 -16.30 5.28 11.07
CA THR A 281 -16.80 6.31 12.02
C THR A 281 -16.07 7.64 11.85
N TYR A 282 -14.86 7.62 11.33
CA TYR A 282 -14.03 8.82 11.10
C TYR A 282 -14.16 9.34 9.67
N ASP A 283 -14.05 8.46 8.69
CA ASP A 283 -14.23 8.76 7.27
C ASP A 283 -15.15 7.71 6.62
N ARG A 284 -16.34 8.13 6.19
CA ARG A 284 -17.31 7.23 5.52
C ARG A 284 -16.82 6.69 4.18
N SER A 285 -15.80 7.31 3.59
CA SER A 285 -15.13 6.89 2.37
C SER A 285 -13.79 6.19 2.64
N ALA A 286 -13.50 5.83 3.91
CA ALA A 286 -12.27 5.13 4.26
C ALA A 286 -12.10 3.85 3.46
N LEU A 287 -10.94 3.69 2.85
CA LEU A 287 -10.60 2.55 2.01
C LEU A 287 -9.81 1.52 2.81
N ILE A 288 -10.40 0.33 3.04
CA ILE A 288 -9.76 -0.78 3.74
C ILE A 288 -9.62 -1.94 2.77
N TYR A 289 -8.40 -2.42 2.59
CA TYR A 289 -8.08 -3.57 1.74
C TYR A 289 -6.80 -4.24 2.22
N GLY A 290 -6.48 -5.39 1.67
CA GLY A 290 -5.24 -6.06 2.06
C GLY A 290 -4.96 -7.35 1.29
N GLU A 291 -3.92 -8.04 1.72
CA GLU A 291 -3.48 -9.30 1.16
C GLU A 291 -4.25 -10.45 1.79
N GLY A 292 -5.33 -10.85 1.13
CA GLY A 292 -6.19 -11.93 1.58
C GLY A 292 -5.69 -13.33 1.18
N TRP A 293 -4.38 -13.58 1.28
CA TRP A 293 -3.80 -14.89 0.99
C TRP A 293 -4.21 -15.93 2.03
N ASP A 294 -4.29 -17.20 1.65
CA ASP A 294 -4.49 -18.31 2.59
C ASP A 294 -3.17 -18.64 3.30
N MET A 295 -2.86 -17.88 4.34
CA MET A 295 -1.64 -18.03 5.11
C MET A 295 -1.69 -19.24 6.06
N PRO A 296 -0.56 -19.97 6.25
CA PRO A 296 -0.51 -21.17 7.09
C PRO A 296 -0.42 -20.84 8.59
N THR A 297 -1.30 -19.95 9.07
CA THR A 297 -1.42 -19.64 10.51
C THR A 297 -2.32 -20.64 11.23
N LEU A 298 -2.26 -20.68 12.56
CA LEU A 298 -3.07 -21.57 13.41
C LEU A 298 -4.56 -21.21 13.45
N LEU A 299 -4.95 -20.09 12.83
CA LEU A 299 -6.35 -19.67 12.75
C LEU A 299 -7.16 -20.64 11.87
N GLY A 300 -8.36 -21.00 12.28
CA GLY A 300 -9.26 -21.86 11.49
C GLY A 300 -9.57 -21.23 10.12
N GLN A 301 -9.64 -22.06 9.08
CA GLN A 301 -9.82 -21.61 7.68
C GLN A 301 -11.05 -20.72 7.47
N ASP A 302 -12.15 -21.02 8.17
CA ASP A 302 -13.41 -20.26 8.12
C ASP A 302 -13.35 -18.91 8.84
N ARG A 303 -12.27 -18.63 9.56
CA ARG A 303 -12.05 -17.42 10.37
C ARG A 303 -10.99 -16.49 9.79
N LYS A 304 -10.12 -16.97 8.92
CA LYS A 304 -9.09 -16.16 8.27
C LYS A 304 -9.67 -15.03 7.42
N ALA A 305 -9.08 -13.85 7.48
CA ALA A 305 -9.44 -12.73 6.60
C ALA A 305 -8.87 -12.92 5.18
N SER A 306 -9.07 -14.10 4.61
CA SER A 306 -8.64 -14.48 3.28
C SER A 306 -9.72 -14.23 2.22
N ILE A 307 -9.32 -14.26 0.94
CA ILE A 307 -10.24 -14.13 -0.22
C ILE A 307 -11.36 -15.17 -0.14
N ALA A 308 -11.08 -16.39 0.34
CA ALA A 308 -12.10 -17.44 0.48
C ALA A 308 -13.25 -17.04 1.42
N ASN A 309 -12.99 -16.14 2.36
CA ASN A 309 -13.98 -15.61 3.31
C ASN A 309 -14.44 -14.18 2.98
N GLN A 310 -14.16 -13.66 1.78
CA GLN A 310 -14.46 -12.29 1.41
C GLN A 310 -15.94 -11.89 1.61
N ALA A 311 -16.86 -12.83 1.46
CA ALA A 311 -18.30 -12.57 1.72
C ALA A 311 -18.61 -12.22 3.17
N LYS A 312 -17.74 -12.61 4.13
CA LYS A 312 -17.85 -12.23 5.56
C LYS A 312 -17.27 -10.84 5.84
N MET A 313 -16.66 -10.20 4.85
CA MET A 313 -15.95 -8.92 5.01
C MET A 313 -16.50 -7.89 4.00
N PRO A 314 -17.71 -7.35 4.27
CA PRO A 314 -18.35 -6.39 3.36
C PRO A 314 -17.52 -5.10 3.26
N GLY A 315 -17.29 -4.60 2.03
CA GLY A 315 -16.57 -3.36 1.76
C GLY A 315 -15.07 -3.40 2.06
N ILE A 316 -14.49 -4.58 2.24
CA ILE A 316 -13.04 -4.76 2.39
C ILE A 316 -12.48 -5.31 1.08
N GLY A 317 -11.49 -4.60 0.52
CA GLY A 317 -10.84 -4.97 -0.73
C GLY A 317 -9.77 -6.05 -0.54
N HIS A 318 -9.51 -6.80 -1.61
CA HIS A 318 -8.46 -7.83 -1.64
C HIS A 318 -7.66 -7.69 -2.94
N PHE A 319 -6.33 -7.81 -2.84
CA PHE A 319 -5.48 -7.93 -4.02
C PHE A 319 -5.92 -9.13 -4.87
N ASN A 320 -6.17 -8.90 -6.16
CA ASN A 320 -6.72 -9.91 -7.07
C ASN A 320 -5.61 -10.54 -7.91
N ASP A 321 -5.04 -11.63 -7.43
CA ASP A 321 -4.03 -12.42 -8.15
C ASP A 321 -4.54 -12.95 -9.49
N ARG A 322 -5.83 -13.33 -9.55
CA ARG A 322 -6.39 -13.85 -10.80
C ARG A 322 -6.39 -12.79 -11.90
N PHE A 323 -6.71 -11.53 -11.56
CA PHE A 323 -6.60 -10.41 -12.49
C PHE A 323 -5.15 -10.26 -12.98
N ARG A 324 -4.21 -10.19 -12.03
CA ARG A 324 -2.77 -10.05 -12.31
C ARG A 324 -2.28 -11.14 -13.27
N ASP A 325 -2.54 -12.40 -12.93
CA ASP A 325 -2.01 -13.56 -13.65
C ASP A 325 -2.64 -13.70 -15.03
N VAL A 326 -3.96 -13.44 -15.18
CA VAL A 326 -4.61 -13.44 -16.49
C VAL A 326 -4.05 -12.33 -17.39
N ILE A 327 -3.82 -11.14 -16.88
CA ILE A 327 -3.39 -10.01 -17.71
C ILE A 327 -1.90 -10.08 -18.05
N LYS A 328 -1.00 -10.24 -17.05
CA LYS A 328 0.46 -10.19 -17.27
C LYS A 328 1.17 -11.53 -17.21
N GLY A 329 0.55 -12.55 -16.62
CA GLY A 329 1.17 -13.84 -16.30
C GLY A 329 1.64 -13.95 -14.86
N GLY A 330 2.06 -15.14 -14.46
CA GLY A 330 2.50 -15.45 -13.12
C GLY A 330 3.65 -14.58 -12.64
N THR A 331 3.77 -14.46 -11.31
CA THR A 331 4.84 -13.73 -10.62
C THR A 331 5.58 -14.69 -9.67
N GLY A 332 6.71 -14.27 -9.14
CA GLY A 332 7.62 -15.17 -8.42
C GLY A 332 8.68 -15.77 -9.34
N ASP A 333 9.80 -16.19 -8.76
CA ASP A 333 10.98 -16.63 -9.51
C ASP A 333 10.71 -17.83 -10.41
N ASP A 334 9.91 -18.78 -9.97
CA ASP A 334 9.54 -19.99 -10.68
C ASP A 334 8.52 -19.76 -11.80
N ARG A 335 7.84 -18.61 -11.79
CA ARG A 335 6.75 -18.27 -12.71
C ARG A 335 7.06 -17.09 -13.63
N LEU A 336 8.27 -16.55 -13.61
CA LEU A 336 8.65 -15.39 -14.42
C LEU A 336 8.48 -15.61 -15.93
N GLY A 337 8.65 -16.85 -16.41
CA GLY A 337 8.45 -17.22 -17.82
C GLY A 337 6.98 -17.34 -18.25
N GLU A 338 6.03 -17.41 -17.32
CA GLU A 338 4.61 -17.57 -17.64
C GLU A 338 4.04 -16.29 -18.27
N LYS A 339 3.35 -16.43 -19.39
CA LYS A 339 2.71 -15.31 -20.08
C LYS A 339 1.24 -15.20 -19.70
N GLY A 340 0.76 -13.98 -19.45
CA GLY A 340 -0.65 -13.65 -19.41
C GLY A 340 -1.17 -13.25 -20.78
N TRP A 341 -2.45 -12.97 -20.87
CA TRP A 341 -3.13 -12.58 -22.10
C TRP A 341 -2.42 -11.44 -22.85
N LEU A 342 -2.13 -10.32 -22.18
CA LEU A 342 -1.49 -9.16 -22.82
C LEU A 342 0.02 -9.30 -22.97
N SER A 343 0.67 -10.27 -22.32
CA SER A 343 2.07 -10.62 -22.59
C SER A 343 2.25 -11.71 -23.65
N GLY A 344 1.16 -12.11 -24.32
CA GLY A 344 1.20 -13.06 -25.42
C GLY A 344 0.93 -14.52 -25.03
N GLY A 345 0.31 -14.76 -23.88
CA GLY A 345 -0.22 -16.05 -23.46
C GLY A 345 -1.60 -16.34 -24.03
N GLU A 346 -1.98 -17.60 -24.04
CA GLU A 346 -3.29 -18.06 -24.48
C GLU A 346 -4.25 -18.15 -23.30
N TYR A 347 -5.37 -17.43 -23.40
CA TYR A 347 -6.48 -17.44 -22.44
C TYR A 347 -7.81 -17.46 -23.18
N SER A 348 -8.80 -18.09 -22.59
CA SER A 348 -10.15 -18.04 -23.16
C SER A 348 -10.73 -16.62 -23.03
N ASN A 349 -11.57 -16.23 -23.98
CA ASN A 349 -12.24 -14.92 -23.92
C ASN A 349 -13.07 -14.77 -22.65
N GLU A 350 -13.69 -15.86 -22.19
CA GLU A 350 -14.50 -15.91 -20.98
C GLU A 350 -13.68 -15.57 -19.73
N GLU A 351 -12.45 -16.11 -19.61
CA GLU A 351 -11.56 -15.82 -18.48
C GLU A 351 -11.12 -14.35 -18.48
N VAL A 352 -10.74 -13.84 -19.66
CA VAL A 352 -10.33 -12.44 -19.81
C VAL A 352 -11.50 -11.50 -19.48
N ILE A 353 -12.68 -11.75 -20.04
CA ILE A 353 -13.88 -10.95 -19.77
C ILE A 353 -14.22 -10.99 -18.27
N ALA A 354 -14.17 -12.16 -17.65
CA ALA A 354 -14.50 -12.33 -16.24
C ALA A 354 -13.63 -11.45 -15.31
N VAL A 355 -12.31 -11.37 -15.58
CA VAL A 355 -11.43 -10.51 -14.76
C VAL A 355 -11.62 -9.03 -15.06
N LEU A 356 -11.85 -8.65 -16.32
CA LEU A 356 -12.11 -7.26 -16.73
C LEU A 356 -13.44 -6.73 -16.17
N GLU A 357 -14.45 -7.59 -16.01
CA GLU A 357 -15.75 -7.24 -15.39
C GLU A 357 -15.77 -7.32 -13.86
N GLY A 358 -14.61 -7.46 -13.20
CA GLY A 358 -14.46 -7.38 -11.75
C GLY A 358 -14.48 -8.71 -11.02
N SER A 359 -14.13 -9.82 -11.70
CA SER A 359 -13.91 -11.16 -11.10
C SER A 359 -15.09 -11.65 -10.24
N ARG A 360 -16.32 -11.52 -10.73
CA ARG A 360 -17.56 -11.86 -9.99
C ARG A 360 -17.65 -13.32 -9.56
N HIS A 361 -16.84 -14.19 -10.13
CA HIS A 361 -16.72 -15.58 -9.71
C HIS A 361 -15.87 -15.75 -8.44
N ILE A 362 -15.14 -14.69 -8.02
CA ILE A 362 -14.33 -14.64 -6.80
C ILE A 362 -14.99 -13.71 -5.77
N PHE A 363 -15.43 -12.51 -6.20
CA PHE A 363 -15.97 -11.47 -5.33
C PHE A 363 -17.48 -11.30 -5.54
N ASP A 364 -18.21 -11.17 -4.45
CA ASP A 364 -19.65 -10.84 -4.44
C ASP A 364 -19.92 -9.38 -4.85
N ASP A 365 -18.90 -8.50 -4.66
CA ASP A 365 -18.89 -7.11 -5.10
C ASP A 365 -17.57 -6.81 -5.81
N ALA A 366 -17.64 -6.29 -7.03
CA ALA A 366 -16.46 -5.90 -7.80
C ALA A 366 -15.63 -4.79 -7.11
N GLY A 367 -16.25 -3.97 -6.27
CA GLY A 367 -15.54 -2.99 -5.44
C GLY A 367 -14.57 -3.59 -4.42
N LYS A 368 -14.58 -4.91 -4.23
CA LYS A 368 -13.60 -5.65 -3.41
C LYS A 368 -12.38 -6.12 -4.18
N SER A 369 -12.42 -6.07 -5.51
CA SER A 369 -11.31 -6.48 -6.37
C SER A 369 -10.29 -5.36 -6.51
N VAL A 370 -9.14 -5.47 -5.84
CA VAL A 370 -7.99 -4.58 -6.07
C VAL A 370 -7.20 -5.17 -7.24
N ASN A 371 -7.36 -4.56 -8.41
CA ASN A 371 -6.73 -5.00 -9.65
C ASN A 371 -5.33 -4.42 -9.75
N TYR A 372 -4.33 -5.26 -9.81
CA TYR A 372 -2.94 -4.85 -9.90
C TYR A 372 -2.16 -5.65 -10.94
N LEU A 373 -1.08 -5.09 -11.40
CA LEU A 373 -0.13 -5.75 -12.32
C LEU A 373 1.25 -5.86 -11.67
N GLU A 374 1.56 -4.95 -10.77
CA GLU A 374 2.82 -4.80 -10.05
C GLU A 374 2.53 -4.21 -8.67
N SER A 375 3.32 -4.57 -7.69
CA SER A 375 3.44 -3.95 -6.37
C SER A 375 4.93 -3.83 -6.02
N HIS A 376 5.26 -3.38 -4.81
CA HIS A 376 6.65 -3.38 -4.34
C HIS A 376 7.26 -4.79 -4.33
N ASP A 377 6.43 -5.82 -4.07
CA ASP A 377 6.83 -7.23 -4.11
C ASP A 377 7.05 -7.74 -5.52
N ASN A 378 7.99 -8.69 -5.64
CA ASN A 378 8.34 -9.37 -6.87
C ASN A 378 8.97 -8.45 -7.94
N SER A 379 9.00 -8.91 -9.17
CA SER A 379 9.58 -8.15 -10.29
C SER A 379 8.66 -7.01 -10.75
N THR A 380 9.26 -5.92 -11.25
CA THR A 380 8.50 -4.87 -11.94
C THR A 380 7.80 -5.44 -13.18
N LEU A 381 6.75 -4.78 -13.63
CA LEU A 381 6.05 -5.18 -14.86
C LEU A 381 6.98 -5.16 -16.08
N TRP A 382 7.88 -4.18 -16.14
CA TRP A 382 8.89 -4.09 -17.18
C TRP A 382 9.86 -5.27 -17.14
N ASP A 383 10.42 -5.60 -15.98
CA ASP A 383 11.34 -6.72 -15.81
C ASP A 383 10.65 -8.05 -16.13
N LYS A 384 9.39 -8.22 -15.70
CA LYS A 384 8.56 -9.37 -16.04
C LYS A 384 8.39 -9.54 -17.55
N LEU A 385 8.05 -8.47 -18.27
CA LEU A 385 7.89 -8.52 -19.72
C LEU A 385 9.19 -8.86 -20.42
N CYS A 386 10.30 -8.29 -19.97
CA CYS A 386 11.63 -8.61 -20.49
C CYS A 386 12.06 -10.06 -20.22
N ALA A 387 11.60 -10.66 -19.11
CA ALA A 387 11.93 -12.04 -18.74
C ALA A 387 11.09 -13.08 -19.48
N CYS A 388 9.82 -12.77 -19.80
CA CYS A 388 8.92 -13.74 -20.42
C CYS A 388 8.81 -13.63 -21.94
N SER A 389 9.46 -12.67 -22.60
CA SER A 389 9.31 -12.44 -24.05
C SER A 389 10.58 -11.91 -24.69
N ASP A 390 10.92 -12.47 -25.87
CA ASP A 390 12.01 -12.01 -26.73
C ASP A 390 11.58 -10.95 -27.75
N GLU A 391 10.38 -10.39 -27.62
CA GLU A 391 9.89 -9.34 -28.51
C GLU A 391 10.74 -8.08 -28.41
N PRO A 392 10.80 -7.25 -29.48
CA PRO A 392 11.48 -5.97 -29.44
C PRO A 392 10.98 -5.11 -28.27
N LYS A 393 11.88 -4.39 -27.61
CA LYS A 393 11.53 -3.53 -26.44
C LYS A 393 10.41 -2.53 -26.75
N GLU A 394 10.34 -2.05 -27.99
CA GLU A 394 9.25 -1.16 -28.42
C GLU A 394 7.88 -1.84 -28.39
N THR A 395 7.81 -3.13 -28.72
CA THR A 395 6.60 -3.94 -28.59
C THR A 395 6.24 -4.15 -27.12
N LEU A 396 7.23 -4.49 -26.27
CA LEU A 396 7.01 -4.67 -24.83
C LEU A 396 6.51 -3.37 -24.15
N ARG A 397 7.02 -2.21 -24.58
CA ARG A 397 6.53 -0.90 -24.13
C ARG A 397 5.04 -0.70 -24.47
N LYS A 398 4.62 -1.02 -25.68
CA LYS A 398 3.20 -0.95 -26.09
C LYS A 398 2.33 -1.91 -25.29
N ARG A 399 2.83 -3.14 -25.05
CA ARG A 399 2.13 -4.12 -24.21
C ARG A 399 1.93 -3.62 -22.78
N GLN A 400 2.97 -3.03 -22.16
CA GLN A 400 2.87 -2.49 -20.80
C GLN A 400 1.83 -1.37 -20.71
N VAL A 401 1.86 -0.42 -21.64
CA VAL A 401 0.86 0.67 -21.68
C VAL A 401 -0.56 0.09 -21.86
N LEU A 402 -0.71 -0.91 -22.73
CA LEU A 402 -2.00 -1.55 -22.94
C LEU A 402 -2.50 -2.29 -21.68
N MET A 403 -1.60 -2.96 -20.95
CA MET A 403 -1.94 -3.61 -19.68
C MET A 403 -2.42 -2.61 -18.63
N ILE A 404 -1.71 -1.48 -18.48
CA ILE A 404 -2.10 -0.40 -17.58
C ILE A 404 -3.48 0.16 -17.96
N LYS A 405 -3.71 0.42 -19.25
CA LYS A 405 -5.01 0.87 -19.76
C LYS A 405 -6.11 -0.17 -19.51
N ALA A 406 -5.86 -1.45 -19.76
CA ALA A 406 -6.82 -2.51 -19.49
C ALA A 406 -7.19 -2.57 -17.99
N MET A 407 -6.22 -2.43 -17.09
CA MET A 407 -6.44 -2.37 -15.65
C MET A 407 -7.28 -1.14 -15.25
N LEU A 408 -6.93 0.04 -15.76
CA LEU A 408 -7.64 1.28 -15.47
C LEU A 408 -9.07 1.30 -16.03
N LEU A 409 -9.31 0.59 -17.12
CA LEU A 409 -10.62 0.50 -17.77
C LEU A 409 -11.48 -0.65 -17.22
N SER A 410 -10.93 -1.58 -16.46
CA SER A 410 -11.68 -2.71 -15.88
C SER A 410 -12.45 -2.30 -14.63
N ARG A 411 -13.48 -3.09 -14.30
CA ARG A 411 -14.24 -2.94 -13.05
C ARG A 411 -13.40 -3.46 -11.88
N GLY A 412 -13.46 -2.76 -10.75
CA GLY A 412 -12.64 -2.99 -9.56
C GLY A 412 -11.80 -1.75 -9.24
N ILE A 413 -10.93 -1.85 -8.27
CA ILE A 413 -10.05 -0.78 -7.81
C ILE A 413 -8.69 -0.94 -8.48
N PRO A 414 -8.29 -0.08 -9.44
CA PRO A 414 -6.97 -0.16 -10.05
C PRO A 414 -5.87 0.29 -9.07
N PHE A 415 -4.78 -0.46 -9.10
CA PHE A 415 -3.62 -0.27 -8.25
C PHE A 415 -2.37 -0.16 -9.11
N LEU A 416 -1.71 0.98 -9.05
CA LEU A 416 -0.46 1.31 -9.74
C LEU A 416 0.69 1.28 -8.73
N HIS A 417 1.83 0.71 -9.09
CA HIS A 417 3.07 0.85 -8.33
C HIS A 417 3.94 1.95 -8.95
N ALA A 418 4.64 2.71 -8.11
CA ALA A 418 5.48 3.83 -8.52
C ALA A 418 6.55 3.41 -9.53
N GLY A 419 6.52 4.04 -10.70
CA GLY A 419 7.44 3.73 -11.79
C GLY A 419 6.87 2.80 -12.86
N MET A 420 5.73 2.16 -12.64
CA MET A 420 5.10 1.32 -13.65
C MET A 420 4.77 2.13 -14.92
N GLU A 421 4.43 3.41 -14.76
CA GLU A 421 4.05 4.33 -15.84
C GLU A 421 5.22 4.82 -16.70
N TYR A 422 6.47 4.57 -16.28
CA TYR A 422 7.66 4.93 -17.05
C TYR A 422 8.67 3.77 -17.21
N TYR A 423 8.20 2.53 -17.08
CA TYR A 423 9.01 1.31 -17.27
C TYR A 423 10.16 1.19 -16.26
N ALA A 424 9.92 1.48 -15.00
CA ALA A 424 10.92 1.29 -13.95
C ALA A 424 11.40 -0.16 -13.92
N SER A 425 12.68 -0.34 -13.62
CA SER A 425 13.32 -1.65 -13.58
C SER A 425 14.16 -1.77 -12.31
N LYS A 426 14.03 -2.90 -11.64
CA LYS A 426 14.88 -3.29 -10.52
C LYS A 426 16.00 -4.23 -10.96
N GLY A 427 16.32 -4.24 -12.27
CA GLY A 427 17.36 -5.08 -12.87
C GLY A 427 17.04 -6.57 -12.83
N GLY A 428 15.75 -6.93 -12.92
CA GLY A 428 15.25 -8.30 -12.86
C GLY A 428 15.19 -8.89 -11.45
N ARG A 429 15.43 -8.10 -10.40
CA ARG A 429 15.29 -8.57 -9.01
C ARG A 429 13.83 -8.81 -8.67
N THR A 430 13.54 -9.96 -8.07
CA THR A 430 12.21 -10.35 -7.61
C THR A 430 11.97 -10.01 -6.14
N ASN A 431 13.04 -9.77 -5.39
CA ASN A 431 12.98 -9.28 -4.02
C ASN A 431 14.04 -8.19 -3.81
N SER A 432 13.63 -6.99 -3.48
CA SER A 432 14.50 -5.83 -3.34
C SER A 432 14.39 -5.12 -1.98
N TYR A 433 13.79 -5.78 -0.96
CA TYR A 433 13.48 -5.17 0.34
C TYR A 433 14.70 -4.53 1.05
N CYS A 434 15.91 -5.00 0.77
CA CYS A 434 17.17 -4.48 1.31
C CYS A 434 18.21 -4.15 0.20
N ALA A 435 17.76 -3.93 -1.04
CA ALA A 435 18.67 -3.76 -2.18
C ALA A 435 19.21 -2.33 -2.34
N GLY A 436 18.76 -1.39 -1.52
CA GLY A 436 19.24 0.00 -1.49
C GLY A 436 18.56 0.94 -2.49
N ASP A 437 18.85 2.23 -2.31
CA ASP A 437 18.25 3.33 -3.05
C ASP A 437 18.48 3.26 -4.56
N ALA A 438 19.64 2.81 -4.99
CA ALA A 438 19.97 2.69 -6.42
C ALA A 438 19.07 1.71 -7.20
N VAL A 439 18.45 0.74 -6.48
CA VAL A 439 17.54 -0.26 -7.05
C VAL A 439 16.09 0.18 -6.91
N ASN A 440 15.72 0.73 -5.76
CA ASN A 440 14.33 1.01 -5.41
C ASN A 440 13.93 2.46 -5.68
N GLY A 441 14.87 3.39 -5.70
CA GLY A 441 14.59 4.82 -5.81
C GLY A 441 13.91 5.20 -7.12
N PHE A 442 12.97 6.14 -7.04
CA PHE A 442 12.23 6.68 -8.18
C PHE A 442 13.14 7.60 -9.02
N ASP A 443 13.38 7.21 -10.25
CA ASP A 443 14.23 7.98 -11.17
C ASP A 443 13.44 9.05 -11.93
N TRP A 444 13.44 10.29 -11.40
CA TRP A 444 12.76 11.43 -12.00
C TRP A 444 13.28 11.80 -13.40
N ARG A 445 14.58 11.58 -13.69
CA ARG A 445 15.13 11.82 -15.04
C ARG A 445 14.58 10.82 -16.05
N ARG A 446 14.51 9.55 -15.66
CA ARG A 446 13.90 8.52 -16.50
C ARG A 446 12.40 8.78 -16.67
N CYS A 447 11.69 9.11 -15.61
CA CYS A 447 10.29 9.50 -15.65
C CYS A 447 10.08 10.67 -16.62
N ARG A 448 10.94 11.69 -16.57
CA ARG A 448 10.91 12.83 -17.50
C ARG A 448 11.18 12.41 -18.96
N THR A 449 12.12 11.49 -19.17
CA THR A 449 12.43 10.96 -20.52
C THR A 449 11.21 10.23 -21.11
N GLU A 450 10.46 9.50 -20.29
CA GLU A 450 9.29 8.71 -20.67
C GLU A 450 7.96 9.47 -20.48
N TYR A 451 8.01 10.79 -20.39
CA TYR A 451 6.85 11.63 -20.01
C TYR A 451 5.64 11.45 -20.94
N GLU A 452 5.85 11.16 -22.22
CA GLU A 452 4.74 10.86 -23.14
C GLU A 452 3.99 9.57 -22.76
N THR A 453 4.68 8.60 -22.17
CA THR A 453 4.04 7.41 -21.61
C THR A 453 3.25 7.73 -20.34
N VAL A 454 3.84 8.54 -19.46
CA VAL A 454 3.16 9.04 -18.25
C VAL A 454 1.86 9.75 -18.61
N LYS A 455 1.87 10.60 -19.66
CA LYS A 455 0.65 11.27 -20.14
C LYS A 455 -0.42 10.28 -20.62
N GLN A 456 -0.04 9.18 -21.29
CA GLN A 456 -1.01 8.16 -21.70
C GLN A 456 -1.68 7.47 -20.50
N VAL A 457 -0.94 7.28 -19.40
CA VAL A 457 -1.51 6.75 -18.15
C VAL A 457 -2.42 7.80 -17.49
N GLN A 458 -2.00 9.05 -17.42
CA GLN A 458 -2.81 10.19 -16.96
C GLN A 458 -4.13 10.30 -17.73
N GLU A 459 -4.08 10.22 -19.06
CA GLU A 459 -5.28 10.25 -19.93
C GLU A 459 -6.22 9.09 -19.62
N ALA A 460 -5.68 7.88 -19.39
CA ALA A 460 -6.48 6.70 -19.04
C ALA A 460 -7.15 6.85 -17.65
N ILE A 461 -6.44 7.42 -16.67
CA ILE A 461 -7.01 7.76 -15.35
C ILE A 461 -8.10 8.85 -15.50
N SER A 462 -7.85 9.86 -16.30
CA SER A 462 -8.82 10.94 -16.58
C SER A 462 -10.05 10.42 -17.31
N LEU A 463 -9.87 9.46 -18.23
CA LEU A 463 -10.97 8.79 -18.92
C LEU A 463 -11.81 7.99 -17.90
N ARG A 464 -11.17 7.15 -17.05
CA ARG A 464 -11.87 6.36 -16.03
C ARG A 464 -12.81 7.21 -15.17
N LYS A 465 -12.37 8.41 -14.75
CA LYS A 465 -13.19 9.33 -13.92
C LYS A 465 -14.49 9.78 -14.60
N ARG A 466 -14.59 9.65 -15.93
CA ARG A 466 -15.78 10.02 -16.72
C ARG A 466 -16.68 8.81 -17.04
N LEU A 467 -16.23 7.59 -16.74
CA LEU A 467 -16.92 6.36 -17.08
C LEU A 467 -17.85 5.90 -15.95
N ASP A 468 -19.00 5.36 -16.30
CA ASP A 468 -19.85 4.63 -15.36
C ASP A 468 -19.34 3.19 -15.21
N MET A 469 -18.43 2.97 -14.25
CA MET A 469 -17.85 1.65 -14.00
C MET A 469 -18.88 0.61 -13.58
N ALA A 470 -20.03 1.02 -13.05
CA ALA A 470 -21.09 0.10 -12.65
C ALA A 470 -21.82 -0.50 -13.86
N SER A 471 -21.90 0.23 -14.97
CA SER A 471 -22.56 -0.22 -16.20
C SER A 471 -21.65 -1.06 -17.11
N LEU A 472 -20.33 -1.14 -16.84
CA LEU A 472 -19.37 -1.83 -17.70
C LEU A 472 -19.83 -3.23 -18.12
N LYS A 473 -19.83 -3.45 -19.43
CA LYS A 473 -19.93 -4.76 -20.07
C LYS A 473 -18.76 -4.96 -21.02
N VAL A 474 -18.19 -6.13 -21.04
CA VAL A 474 -17.08 -6.47 -21.93
C VAL A 474 -17.47 -7.63 -22.83
N TRP A 475 -17.19 -7.51 -24.12
CA TRP A 475 -17.31 -8.60 -25.07
C TRP A 475 -16.22 -8.54 -26.12
N THR A 476 -16.12 -9.59 -26.95
CA THR A 476 -15.14 -9.67 -28.04
C THR A 476 -15.81 -9.72 -29.40
N SER A 477 -15.17 -9.10 -30.39
CA SER A 477 -15.54 -9.23 -31.79
C SER A 477 -14.29 -9.08 -32.65
N GLU A 478 -14.10 -10.01 -33.58
CA GLU A 478 -12.96 -9.98 -34.52
C GLU A 478 -11.59 -9.84 -33.87
N GLY A 479 -11.42 -10.41 -32.67
CA GLY A 479 -10.18 -10.31 -31.86
C GLY A 479 -9.94 -8.96 -31.21
N LEU A 480 -10.94 -8.08 -31.17
CA LEU A 480 -10.98 -6.85 -30.39
C LEU A 480 -11.78 -7.08 -29.12
N TYR A 481 -11.47 -6.33 -28.07
CA TYR A 481 -12.24 -6.28 -26.82
C TYR A 481 -12.95 -4.93 -26.72
N LEU A 482 -14.25 -4.99 -26.48
CA LEU A 482 -15.13 -3.82 -26.41
C LEU A 482 -15.58 -3.63 -24.98
N PHE A 483 -15.23 -2.50 -24.40
CA PHE A 483 -15.63 -2.05 -23.07
C PHE A 483 -16.76 -1.04 -23.26
N ASP A 484 -17.96 -1.38 -22.87
CA ASP A 484 -19.15 -0.54 -23.01
C ASP A 484 -19.59 -0.03 -21.63
N TYR A 485 -19.60 1.28 -21.48
CA TYR A 485 -20.02 1.99 -20.28
C TYR A 485 -21.37 2.73 -20.46
N GLY A 486 -22.13 2.34 -21.47
CA GLY A 486 -23.39 2.97 -21.84
C GLY A 486 -23.19 4.10 -22.85
N THR A 487 -22.73 5.26 -22.43
CA THR A 487 -22.52 6.45 -23.30
C THR A 487 -21.14 6.50 -23.96
N VAL A 488 -20.19 5.76 -23.42
CA VAL A 488 -18.82 5.68 -23.93
C VAL A 488 -18.45 4.22 -24.16
N ARG A 489 -17.83 3.95 -25.30
CA ARG A 489 -17.27 2.64 -25.61
C ARG A 489 -15.76 2.77 -25.84
N VAL A 490 -14.97 1.88 -25.27
CA VAL A 490 -13.54 1.78 -25.55
C VAL A 490 -13.28 0.47 -26.26
N VAL A 491 -12.57 0.53 -27.39
CA VAL A 491 -12.15 -0.64 -28.15
C VAL A 491 -10.67 -0.88 -27.92
N LEU A 492 -10.32 -2.07 -27.45
CA LEU A 492 -8.95 -2.50 -27.16
C LEU A 492 -8.52 -3.56 -28.17
N ASN A 493 -7.35 -3.37 -28.76
CA ASN A 493 -6.71 -4.30 -29.68
C ASN A 493 -5.48 -4.93 -29.03
N PRO A 494 -5.52 -6.22 -28.63
CA PRO A 494 -4.37 -6.92 -28.07
C PRO A 494 -3.38 -7.45 -29.12
N GLY A 495 -3.72 -7.32 -30.40
CA GLY A 495 -2.97 -7.93 -31.53
C GLY A 495 -1.87 -7.04 -32.09
N GLU A 496 -0.97 -7.67 -32.86
CA GLU A 496 0.23 -7.07 -33.46
C GLU A 496 -0.08 -6.19 -34.69
N HIS A 497 -1.28 -6.26 -35.21
CA HIS A 497 -1.71 -5.51 -36.39
C HIS A 497 -2.89 -4.60 -36.06
N SER A 498 -2.90 -3.41 -36.68
CA SER A 498 -4.05 -2.53 -36.60
C SER A 498 -5.30 -3.22 -37.15
N ARG A 499 -6.44 -3.01 -36.51
CA ARG A 499 -7.74 -3.58 -36.89
C ARG A 499 -8.75 -2.47 -37.09
N ARG A 500 -9.86 -2.76 -37.80
CA ARG A 500 -10.94 -1.80 -37.99
C ARG A 500 -12.14 -2.20 -37.14
N TRP A 501 -12.77 -1.18 -36.55
CA TRP A 501 -14.07 -1.29 -35.91
C TRP A 501 -14.96 -0.15 -36.40
N GLY A 502 -15.95 -0.47 -37.24
CA GLY A 502 -16.71 0.57 -37.92
C GLY A 502 -15.84 1.46 -38.79
N LYS A 503 -15.90 2.78 -38.56
CA LYS A 503 -15.05 3.77 -39.25
C LYS A 503 -13.68 3.96 -38.62
N SER A 504 -13.45 3.45 -37.41
CA SER A 504 -12.24 3.67 -36.63
C SER A 504 -11.17 2.61 -36.93
N VAL A 505 -9.90 3.04 -36.93
CA VAL A 505 -8.73 2.17 -36.97
C VAL A 505 -8.18 2.06 -35.56
N ILE A 506 -8.17 0.83 -35.03
CA ILE A 506 -7.64 0.52 -33.71
C ILE A 506 -6.18 0.11 -33.88
N PRO A 507 -5.22 0.86 -33.36
CA PRO A 507 -3.80 0.55 -33.56
C PRO A 507 -3.43 -0.78 -32.91
N ALA A 508 -2.33 -1.39 -33.39
CA ALA A 508 -1.74 -2.56 -32.74
C ALA A 508 -1.38 -2.23 -31.27
N PHE A 509 -1.72 -3.13 -30.36
CA PHE A 509 -1.50 -2.92 -28.91
C PHE A 509 -2.05 -1.58 -28.41
N GLY A 510 -3.24 -1.19 -28.84
CA GLY A 510 -3.79 0.12 -28.56
C GLY A 510 -5.27 0.13 -28.24
N THR A 511 -5.76 1.32 -27.93
CA THR A 511 -7.17 1.57 -27.61
C THR A 511 -7.70 2.77 -28.41
N VAL A 512 -9.00 2.77 -28.67
CA VAL A 512 -9.74 3.92 -29.23
C VAL A 512 -11.01 4.13 -28.43
N VAL A 513 -11.28 5.37 -28.08
CA VAL A 513 -12.52 5.78 -27.40
C VAL A 513 -13.54 6.19 -28.44
N LEU A 514 -14.75 5.65 -28.32
CA LEU A 514 -15.90 5.96 -29.16
C LEU A 514 -16.98 6.55 -28.25
N GLU A 515 -17.33 7.81 -28.45
CA GLU A 515 -18.46 8.46 -27.79
C GLU A 515 -19.68 8.34 -28.71
N GLU A 516 -20.84 7.94 -28.16
CA GLU A 516 -22.10 7.98 -28.93
C GLU A 516 -22.55 9.44 -29.00
N GLU A 517 -22.82 9.91 -30.24
CA GLU A 517 -23.34 11.27 -30.51
C GLU A 517 -24.74 11.49 -29.94
#